data_3e1fae7a874e9d8bc1da45b45d615855
#
_entry.id   3e1fae7a874e9d8bc1da45b45d615855
#
_cell.length_a   1.000
_cell.length_b   1.000
_cell.length_c   1.000
_cell.angle_alpha   90.00
_cell.angle_beta   90.00
_cell.angle_gamma   90.00
#
_symmetry.space_group_name_H-M   'P 1'
#
loop_
_entity.id
_entity.type
_entity.pdbx_description
1 polymer ?
#
loop_
_entity_poly.entity_id
_entity_poly.type
_entity_poly.pdbx_seq_one_letter_code
_entity_poly.pdbx_strand_id
1 'polypeptide(L)' 'MSPNESVAELNSTTLARATYRIECAILQLEFRDGSVYHYSEVPPGLHQDLLRADSPGACFNLRIRGRFPHRRISPAR' A
#
# COMPACT_ATOMS: atom_id res chain seq x y z
N MET A 1 17.71 -2.43 9.13
CA MET A 1 16.28 -2.76 9.02
C MET A 1 15.49 -1.96 10.05
N SER A 2 14.40 -1.37 9.62
CA SER A 2 13.58 -0.56 10.52
C SER A 2 12.52 -1.43 11.19
N PRO A 3 12.44 -1.45 12.53
CA PRO A 3 11.38 -2.21 13.19
C PRO A 3 10.00 -1.60 12.98
N ASN A 4 9.92 -0.36 12.47
CA ASN A 4 8.66 0.32 12.24
C ASN A 4 8.16 0.16 10.81
N GLU A 5 8.86 -0.62 10.01
CA GLU A 5 8.49 -0.81 8.61
C GLU A 5 8.12 -2.27 8.37
N SER A 6 6.99 -2.47 7.73
CA SER A 6 6.50 -3.80 7.41
C SER A 6 6.37 -3.92 5.90
N VAL A 7 7.01 -4.92 5.32
CA VAL A 7 7.00 -5.16 3.88
C VAL A 7 6.33 -6.49 3.61
N ALA A 8 5.39 -6.51 2.67
CA ALA A 8 4.71 -7.73 2.30
C ALA A 8 4.52 -7.79 0.79
N GLU A 9 4.78 -8.96 0.22
CA GLU A 9 4.47 -9.18 -1.18
C GLU A 9 3.05 -9.67 -1.29
N LEU A 10 2.35 -9.17 -2.29
CA LEU A 10 0.93 -9.43 -2.45
C LEU A 10 0.68 -10.35 -3.63
N ASN A 11 -0.21 -11.30 -3.43
CA ASN A 11 -0.62 -12.20 -4.49
C ASN A 11 -1.82 -11.60 -5.21
N SER A 12 -1.55 -10.61 -6.06
CA SER A 12 -2.59 -9.84 -6.74
C SER A 12 -2.13 -9.54 -8.16
N THR A 13 -3.09 -9.43 -9.06
CA THR A 13 -2.79 -9.02 -10.44
C THR A 13 -2.57 -7.51 -10.55
N THR A 14 -2.97 -6.76 -9.53
CA THR A 14 -2.85 -5.30 -9.52
C THR A 14 -1.70 -4.82 -8.66
N LEU A 15 -1.59 -5.37 -7.45
CA LEU A 15 -0.62 -4.93 -6.45
C LEU A 15 0.49 -5.95 -6.30
N ALA A 16 1.74 -5.48 -6.33
CA ALA A 16 2.90 -6.36 -6.18
C ALA A 16 3.40 -6.40 -4.75
N ARG A 17 3.43 -5.24 -4.09
CA ARG A 17 4.04 -5.15 -2.76
C ARG A 17 3.44 -4.00 -1.98
N ALA A 18 3.32 -4.19 -0.66
CA ALA A 18 2.89 -3.15 0.26
C ALA A 18 3.95 -2.97 1.33
N THR A 19 4.34 -1.72 1.56
CA THR A 19 5.27 -1.37 2.62
C THR A 19 4.58 -0.36 3.52
N TYR A 20 4.48 -0.66 4.81
CA TYR A 20 3.79 0.23 5.75
C TYR A 20 4.76 0.73 6.80
N ARG A 21 4.76 2.05 7.02
CA ARG A 21 5.58 2.69 8.03
C ARG A 21 4.67 3.17 9.15
N ILE A 22 4.72 2.47 10.26
CA ILE A 22 3.76 2.70 11.33
C ILE A 22 3.94 4.05 12.00
N GLU A 23 5.17 4.54 12.10
CA GLU A 23 5.42 5.79 12.81
C GLU A 23 4.90 7.03 12.08
N CYS A 24 4.69 6.94 10.78
CA CYS A 24 4.15 8.07 10.01
C CYS A 24 2.87 7.71 9.28
N ALA A 25 2.37 6.49 9.47
CA ALA A 25 1.12 6.02 8.87
C ALA A 25 1.13 6.11 7.35
N ILE A 26 2.27 5.85 6.73
CA ILE A 26 2.39 5.88 5.28
C ILE A 26 2.37 4.46 4.74
N LEU A 27 1.49 4.23 3.77
CA LEU A 27 1.40 2.96 3.07
C LEU A 27 1.95 3.16 1.66
N GLN A 28 3.05 2.49 1.35
CA GLN A 28 3.62 2.51 0.01
C GLN A 28 3.13 1.29 -0.74
N LEU A 29 2.54 1.52 -1.91
CA LEU A 29 2.04 0.43 -2.74
C LEU A 29 2.80 0.42 -4.06
N GLU A 30 3.33 -0.76 -4.39
CA GLU A 30 3.93 -1.00 -5.70
C GLU A 30 2.94 -1.78 -6.53
N PHE A 31 2.66 -1.29 -7.71
CA PHE A 31 1.72 -1.91 -8.61
C PHE A 31 2.47 -2.77 -9.63
N ARG A 32 1.76 -3.71 -10.23
CA ARG A 32 2.38 -4.63 -11.20
C ARG A 32 2.91 -3.92 -12.44
N ASP A 33 2.37 -2.74 -12.75
CA ASP A 33 2.85 -1.98 -13.89
C ASP A 33 4.12 -1.16 -13.58
N GLY A 34 4.65 -1.28 -12.38
CA GLY A 34 5.88 -0.60 -11.99
C GLY A 34 5.66 0.73 -11.29
N SER A 35 4.42 1.21 -11.20
CA SER A 35 4.18 2.46 -10.50
C SER A 35 4.21 2.24 -9.00
N VAL A 36 4.62 3.28 -8.28
CA VAL A 36 4.72 3.24 -6.82
C VAL A 36 4.06 4.49 -6.26
N TYR A 37 3.18 4.32 -5.29
CA TYR A 37 2.47 5.41 -4.65
C TYR A 37 2.63 5.38 -3.15
N HIS A 38 2.67 6.56 -2.53
CA HIS A 38 2.59 6.70 -1.07
C HIS A 38 1.20 7.20 -0.72
N TYR A 39 0.55 6.51 0.21
CA TYR A 39 -0.73 6.94 0.76
C TYR A 39 -0.51 7.33 2.21
N SER A 40 -0.89 8.56 2.57
CA SER A 40 -0.65 9.11 3.90
C SER A 40 -1.86 8.94 4.80
N GLU A 41 -1.61 8.95 6.11
CA GLU A 41 -2.68 8.90 7.12
C GLU A 41 -3.48 7.60 7.06
N VAL A 42 -2.83 6.52 6.69
CA VAL A 42 -3.48 5.21 6.60
C VAL A 42 -3.42 4.52 7.96
N PRO A 43 -4.58 4.17 8.55
CA PRO A 43 -4.56 3.49 9.84
C PRO A 43 -3.94 2.10 9.73
N PRO A 44 -3.25 1.64 10.79
CA PRO A 44 -2.66 0.29 10.74
C PRO A 44 -3.69 -0.82 10.53
N GLY A 45 -4.92 -0.63 11.01
CA GLY A 45 -5.96 -1.62 10.78
C GLY A 45 -6.29 -1.82 9.32
N LEU A 46 -6.27 -0.72 8.55
CA LEU A 46 -6.55 -0.83 7.12
C LEU A 46 -5.42 -1.54 6.39
N HIS A 47 -4.18 -1.29 6.81
CA HIS A 47 -3.04 -2.03 6.26
C HIS A 47 -3.19 -3.53 6.52
N GLN A 48 -3.60 -3.90 7.73
CA GLN A 48 -3.83 -5.30 8.06
C GLN A 48 -4.94 -5.90 7.20
N ASP A 49 -6.00 -5.14 7.01
CA ASP A 49 -7.12 -5.62 6.18
C ASP A 49 -6.67 -5.88 4.74
N LEU A 50 -5.81 -5.01 4.22
CA LEU A 50 -5.28 -5.19 2.88
C LEU A 50 -4.47 -6.48 2.76
N LEU A 51 -3.65 -6.78 3.77
CA LEU A 51 -2.84 -7.99 3.76
C LEU A 51 -3.66 -9.25 3.88
N ARG A 52 -4.81 -9.17 4.54
CA ARG A 52 -5.69 -10.32 4.75
C ARG A 52 -6.74 -10.49 3.68
N ALA A 53 -6.88 -9.52 2.79
CA ALA A 53 -7.94 -9.55 1.80
C ALA A 53 -7.75 -10.69 0.81
N ASP A 54 -8.84 -11.36 0.44
CA ASP A 54 -8.80 -12.35 -0.61
C ASP A 54 -8.37 -11.73 -1.93
N SER A 55 -8.79 -10.49 -2.14
CA SER A 55 -8.38 -9.72 -3.31
C SER A 55 -7.82 -8.39 -2.83
N PRO A 56 -6.49 -8.28 -2.70
CA PRO A 56 -5.90 -7.00 -2.31
C PRO A 56 -6.23 -5.86 -3.26
N GLY A 57 -6.35 -6.14 -4.56
CA GLY A 57 -6.72 -5.11 -5.52
C GLY A 57 -8.11 -4.56 -5.27
N ALA A 58 -9.06 -5.43 -4.97
CA ALA A 58 -10.42 -4.99 -4.66
C ALA A 58 -10.46 -4.20 -3.35
N CYS A 59 -9.73 -4.66 -2.36
CA CYS A 59 -9.64 -3.94 -1.08
C CYS A 59 -9.07 -2.53 -1.31
N PHE A 60 -8.02 -2.43 -2.09
CA PHE A 60 -7.43 -1.14 -2.43
C PHE A 60 -8.46 -0.23 -3.10
N ASN A 61 -9.15 -0.74 -4.10
CA ASN A 61 -10.12 0.07 -4.84
C ASN A 61 -11.27 0.56 -3.97
N LEU A 62 -11.72 -0.27 -3.05
CA LEU A 62 -12.89 0.05 -2.23
C LEU A 62 -12.53 0.91 -1.02
N ARG A 63 -11.35 0.74 -0.45
CA ARG A 63 -11.06 1.31 0.85
C ARG A 63 -9.91 2.31 0.86
N ILE A 64 -9.05 2.31 -0.15
CA ILE A 64 -7.87 3.16 -0.15
C ILE A 64 -7.91 4.18 -1.28
N ARG A 65 -8.24 3.72 -2.48
CA ARG A 65 -8.23 4.59 -3.65
C ARG A 65 -9.20 5.76 -3.49
N GLY A 66 -8.67 6.97 -3.63
CA GLY A 66 -9.47 8.17 -3.53
C GLY A 66 -9.91 8.53 -2.12
N ARG A 67 -9.42 7.82 -1.10
CA ARG A 67 -9.84 8.06 0.29
C ARG A 67 -8.74 8.64 1.17
N PHE A 68 -7.51 8.67 0.68
CA PHE A 68 -6.37 9.16 1.45
C PHE A 68 -5.52 10.07 0.59
N PRO A 69 -4.80 11.02 1.20
CA PRO A 69 -3.81 11.79 0.45
C PRO A 69 -2.79 10.85 -0.15
N HIS A 70 -2.38 11.10 -1.38
CA HIS A 70 -1.44 10.22 -2.04
C HIS A 70 -0.51 10.99 -2.94
N ARG A 71 0.63 10.36 -3.24
CA ARG A 71 1.64 10.92 -4.12
C ARG A 71 2.24 9.79 -4.95
N ARG A 72 2.36 10.01 -6.24
CA ARG A 72 3.06 9.05 -7.08
C ARG A 72 4.57 9.24 -6.92
N ILE A 73 5.26 8.17 -6.59
CA ILE A 73 6.69 8.21 -6.37
C ILE A 73 7.45 7.70 -7.58
N SER A 74 6.96 6.65 -8.19
CA SER A 74 7.68 5.95 -9.24
C SER A 74 6.69 5.43 -10.27
N PRO A 75 7.14 5.17 -11.48
CA PRO A 75 8.53 5.20 -11.89
C PRO A 75 9.03 6.62 -11.86
N ALA A 76 10.28 6.74 -11.49
CA ALA A 76 10.89 8.05 -11.35
C ALA A 76 11.24 8.66 -12.69
N ARG A 77 10.95 7.99 -13.74
CA ARG A 77 11.32 8.48 -15.03
C ARG A 77 10.14 8.69 -15.90
#